data_d27ad398205e8564e084c6d3fd576ba0
#
_entry.id   d27ad398205e8564e084c6d3fd576ba0
#
_cell.length_a   1.000
_cell.length_b   1.000
_cell.length_c   1.000
_cell.angle_alpha   90.00
_cell.angle_beta   90.00
_cell.angle_gamma   90.00
#
_symmetry.space_group_name_H-M   'P 1'
#
loop_
_entity.id
_entity.type
_entity.pdbx_description
1 polymer ?
#
loop_
_entity_poly.entity_id
_entity_poly.type
_entity_poly.pdbx_seq_one_letter_code
_entity_poly.pdbx_strand_id
1 'polypeptide(L)'
;MTAPRTILITGCSSGIGWASAKVMKSRGWRVLATARRKEDLARLESELGVETLALELADPASIAACAREALARSDGKIDALFNNAAYGQPGAVEDLAPWVLRRQLEVNVIGTHALTCSIIPAMRARMAGRIVQCSSVLGVVAAPHRGAYCASKFALEALSDCLRLELAGTGIAVSLIEPGPIRSRFVDNALAAARAHIDIEGSVHAARYQQILAGLERGGKQTFKLEPEAVAAKLVHAVESRRPRARYPVTVPAHAAGVLKRLLPTRWMDKLAAKG
;
A
#
# COMPACT_ATOMS: atom_id res chain seq x y z
N MET A 1 -25.26 17.56 -15.71
CA MET A 1 -24.02 17.39 -14.91
C MET A 1 -23.55 15.95 -15.12
N THR A 2 -22.30 15.73 -15.48
CA THR A 2 -21.73 14.37 -15.55
C THR A 2 -21.67 13.77 -14.15
N ALA A 3 -22.04 12.49 -14.01
CA ALA A 3 -21.95 11.79 -12.73
C ALA A 3 -20.49 11.84 -12.18
N PRO A 4 -20.31 11.94 -10.86
CA PRO A 4 -18.98 11.99 -10.27
C PRO A 4 -18.21 10.70 -10.55
N ARG A 5 -16.90 10.82 -10.81
CA ARG A 5 -16.01 9.67 -10.95
C ARG A 5 -15.92 8.91 -9.63
N THR A 6 -15.87 7.58 -9.69
CA THR A 6 -15.83 6.71 -8.52
C THR A 6 -14.45 6.14 -8.30
N ILE A 7 -13.96 6.21 -7.05
CA ILE A 7 -12.71 5.58 -6.62
C ILE A 7 -12.96 4.62 -5.45
N LEU A 8 -12.43 3.40 -5.56
CA LEU A 8 -12.32 2.44 -4.46
C LEU A 8 -10.94 2.56 -3.81
N ILE A 9 -10.89 2.83 -2.50
CA ILE A 9 -9.63 3.00 -1.75
C ILE A 9 -9.57 1.97 -0.63
N THR A 10 -8.50 1.16 -0.58
CA THR A 10 -8.34 0.17 0.48
C THR A 10 -7.54 0.72 1.67
N GLY A 11 -7.94 0.30 2.89
CA GLY A 11 -7.22 0.63 4.12
C GLY A 11 -7.32 2.08 4.56
N CYS A 12 -8.54 2.62 4.63
CA CYS A 12 -8.80 4.03 4.93
C CYS A 12 -8.89 4.35 6.43
N SER A 13 -8.70 3.38 7.33
CA SER A 13 -8.84 3.62 8.78
C SER A 13 -7.85 4.63 9.36
N SER A 14 -6.76 4.96 8.67
CA SER A 14 -5.77 5.97 9.11
C SER A 14 -4.76 6.30 8.00
N GLY A 15 -3.86 7.25 8.28
CA GLY A 15 -2.67 7.55 7.48
C GLY A 15 -2.98 7.83 6.01
N ILE A 16 -2.25 7.17 5.11
CA ILE A 16 -2.34 7.41 3.66
C ILE A 16 -3.76 7.20 3.13
N GLY A 17 -4.42 6.10 3.51
CA GLY A 17 -5.78 5.81 3.04
C GLY A 17 -6.80 6.84 3.49
N TRP A 18 -6.74 7.27 4.75
CA TRP A 18 -7.58 8.34 5.29
C TRP A 18 -7.38 9.67 4.54
N ALA A 19 -6.11 10.11 4.43
CA ALA A 19 -5.78 11.36 3.72
C ALA A 19 -6.20 11.30 2.25
N SER A 20 -6.01 10.14 1.60
CA SER A 20 -6.44 9.92 0.22
C SER A 20 -7.97 10.00 0.07
N ALA A 21 -8.73 9.36 0.97
CA ALA A 21 -10.19 9.42 0.95
C ALA A 21 -10.68 10.87 1.13
N LYS A 22 -10.11 11.61 2.10
CA LYS A 22 -10.41 13.02 2.35
C LYS A 22 -10.14 13.89 1.13
N VAL A 23 -8.94 13.79 0.54
CA VAL A 23 -8.55 14.58 -0.62
C VAL A 23 -9.39 14.24 -1.85
N MET A 24 -9.64 12.95 -2.14
CA MET A 24 -10.46 12.57 -3.30
C MET A 24 -11.90 13.04 -3.15
N LYS A 25 -12.49 12.96 -1.93
CA LYS A 25 -13.82 13.49 -1.64
C LYS A 25 -13.90 15.00 -1.88
N SER A 26 -12.94 15.78 -1.37
CA SER A 26 -12.89 17.24 -1.56
C SER A 26 -12.74 17.67 -3.03
N ARG A 27 -12.25 16.76 -3.88
CA ARG A 27 -12.13 16.95 -5.33
C ARG A 27 -13.36 16.52 -6.13
N GLY A 28 -14.46 16.17 -5.44
CA GLY A 28 -15.72 15.79 -6.07
C GLY A 28 -15.79 14.34 -6.56
N TRP A 29 -14.87 13.47 -6.11
CA TRP A 29 -14.98 12.04 -6.38
C TRP A 29 -15.99 11.39 -5.44
N ARG A 30 -16.74 10.43 -5.96
CA ARG A 30 -17.45 9.45 -5.15
C ARG A 30 -16.42 8.46 -4.59
N VAL A 31 -16.26 8.43 -3.29
CA VAL A 31 -15.24 7.61 -2.63
C VAL A 31 -15.91 6.42 -1.95
N LEU A 32 -15.49 5.21 -2.34
CA LEU A 32 -15.76 3.97 -1.65
C LEU A 32 -14.52 3.64 -0.80
N ALA A 33 -14.58 3.92 0.49
CA ALA A 33 -13.48 3.74 1.42
C ALA A 33 -13.60 2.41 2.15
N THR A 34 -12.49 1.65 2.29
CA THR A 34 -12.58 0.37 3.01
C THR A 34 -11.81 0.37 4.31
N ALA A 35 -12.34 -0.37 5.29
CA ALA A 35 -11.68 -0.71 6.54
C ALA A 35 -12.13 -2.09 7.02
N ARG A 36 -11.41 -2.64 8.02
CA ARG A 36 -11.75 -3.96 8.60
C ARG A 36 -12.78 -3.87 9.71
N ARG A 37 -12.65 -2.87 10.57
CA ARG A 37 -13.48 -2.73 11.78
C ARG A 37 -14.68 -1.84 11.52
N LYS A 38 -15.80 -2.20 12.10
CA LYS A 38 -17.06 -1.43 12.00
C LYS A 38 -16.91 0.01 12.53
N GLU A 39 -16.15 0.18 13.60
CA GLU A 39 -15.90 1.50 14.20
C GLU A 39 -15.12 2.42 13.25
N ASP A 40 -14.15 1.87 12.49
CA ASP A 40 -13.40 2.63 11.49
C ASP A 40 -14.29 3.01 10.29
N LEU A 41 -15.22 2.13 9.89
CA LEU A 41 -16.20 2.41 8.83
C LEU A 41 -17.14 3.55 9.25
N ALA A 42 -17.75 3.45 10.44
CA ALA A 42 -18.63 4.49 10.98
C ALA A 42 -17.92 5.86 11.10
N ARG A 43 -16.65 5.84 11.52
CA ARG A 43 -15.85 7.07 11.60
C ARG A 43 -15.56 7.68 10.22
N LEU A 44 -15.26 6.88 9.21
CA LEU A 44 -15.08 7.34 7.83
C LEU A 44 -16.34 8.01 7.28
N GLU A 45 -17.50 7.43 7.55
CA GLU A 45 -18.79 8.01 7.16
C GLU A 45 -19.07 9.32 7.88
N SER A 46 -18.92 9.35 9.21
CA SER A 46 -19.25 10.52 10.01
C SER A 46 -18.28 11.69 9.80
N GLU A 47 -16.96 11.42 9.71
CA GLU A 47 -15.97 12.50 9.63
C GLU A 47 -15.64 12.93 8.19
N LEU A 48 -15.72 12.03 7.20
CA LEU A 48 -15.40 12.35 5.81
C LEU A 48 -16.60 12.38 4.87
N GLY A 49 -17.76 11.87 5.30
CA GLY A 49 -18.96 11.79 4.45
C GLY A 49 -18.74 10.90 3.22
N VAL A 50 -17.93 9.85 3.33
CA VAL A 50 -17.64 8.89 2.26
C VAL A 50 -18.47 7.64 2.43
N GLU A 51 -18.70 6.89 1.36
CA GLU A 51 -19.31 5.57 1.44
C GLU A 51 -18.26 4.54 1.90
N THR A 52 -18.69 3.55 2.70
CA THR A 52 -17.76 2.57 3.27
C THR A 52 -18.11 1.14 2.90
N LEU A 53 -17.08 0.31 2.82
CA LEU A 53 -17.16 -1.13 2.58
C LEU A 53 -16.20 -1.88 3.53
N ALA A 54 -16.67 -2.99 4.09
CA ALA A 54 -15.82 -3.87 4.87
C ALA A 54 -14.85 -4.63 3.93
N LEU A 55 -13.57 -4.71 4.34
CA LEU A 55 -12.57 -5.46 3.58
C LEU A 55 -11.48 -6.02 4.49
N GLU A 56 -11.33 -7.35 4.48
CA GLU A 56 -10.17 -8.07 5.02
C GLU A 56 -9.44 -8.77 3.87
N LEU A 57 -8.21 -8.31 3.58
CA LEU A 57 -7.42 -8.82 2.45
C LEU A 57 -6.86 -10.24 2.64
N ALA A 58 -6.90 -10.77 3.87
CA ALA A 58 -6.56 -12.16 4.13
C ALA A 58 -7.75 -13.12 3.97
N ASP A 59 -8.95 -12.60 3.65
CA ASP A 59 -10.17 -13.39 3.50
C ASP A 59 -10.72 -13.28 2.07
N PRO A 60 -10.63 -14.35 1.26
CA PRO A 60 -11.16 -14.36 -0.10
C PRO A 60 -12.66 -14.05 -0.17
N ALA A 61 -13.45 -14.46 0.82
CA ALA A 61 -14.89 -14.19 0.86
C ALA A 61 -15.17 -12.70 1.08
N SER A 62 -14.41 -12.06 1.98
CA SER A 62 -14.46 -10.60 2.20
C SER A 62 -14.06 -9.82 0.95
N ILE A 63 -13.00 -10.25 0.25
CA ILE A 63 -12.57 -9.61 -0.99
C ILE A 63 -13.66 -9.68 -2.07
N ALA A 64 -14.24 -10.87 -2.28
CA ALA A 64 -15.30 -11.09 -3.25
C ALA A 64 -16.56 -10.27 -2.91
N ALA A 65 -16.94 -10.20 -1.63
CA ALA A 65 -18.07 -9.40 -1.16
C ALA A 65 -17.84 -7.91 -1.39
N CYS A 66 -16.66 -7.39 -1.01
CA CYS A 66 -16.28 -6.00 -1.22
C CYS A 66 -16.30 -5.61 -2.71
N ALA A 67 -15.72 -6.44 -3.58
CA ALA A 67 -15.71 -6.19 -5.01
C ALA A 67 -17.12 -6.16 -5.61
N ARG A 68 -17.97 -7.14 -5.28
CA ARG A 68 -19.37 -7.18 -5.74
C ARG A 68 -20.14 -5.93 -5.30
N GLU A 69 -20.04 -5.59 -4.03
CA GLU A 69 -20.75 -4.44 -3.46
C GLU A 69 -20.24 -3.12 -4.07
N ALA A 70 -18.93 -2.96 -4.25
CA ALA A 70 -18.36 -1.78 -4.91
C ALA A 70 -18.87 -1.63 -6.35
N LEU A 71 -18.90 -2.72 -7.11
CA LEU A 71 -19.42 -2.73 -8.47
C LEU A 71 -20.94 -2.48 -8.51
N ALA A 72 -21.71 -3.07 -7.62
CA ALA A 72 -23.16 -2.86 -7.52
C ALA A 72 -23.49 -1.41 -7.23
N ARG A 73 -22.87 -0.81 -6.20
CA ARG A 73 -23.11 0.60 -5.83
C ARG A 73 -22.68 1.59 -6.89
N SER A 74 -21.71 1.24 -7.72
CA SER A 74 -21.21 2.10 -8.80
C SER A 74 -21.77 1.82 -10.18
N ASP A 75 -22.76 0.93 -10.33
CA ASP A 75 -23.24 0.43 -11.63
C ASP A 75 -22.09 -0.03 -12.54
N GLY A 76 -21.09 -0.70 -11.97
CA GLY A 76 -19.87 -1.12 -12.66
C GLY A 76 -18.90 0.01 -13.03
N LYS A 77 -19.15 1.24 -12.58
CA LYS A 77 -18.37 2.43 -12.98
C LYS A 77 -17.31 2.80 -11.92
N ILE A 78 -16.39 1.89 -11.63
CA ILE A 78 -15.20 2.20 -10.83
C ILE A 78 -14.13 2.80 -11.76
N ASP A 79 -13.88 4.10 -11.64
CA ASP A 79 -12.92 4.82 -12.47
C ASP A 79 -11.49 4.67 -11.98
N ALA A 80 -11.32 4.50 -10.65
CA ALA A 80 -10.02 4.26 -10.05
C ALA A 80 -10.10 3.24 -8.91
N LEU A 81 -9.03 2.43 -8.78
CA LEU A 81 -8.76 1.56 -7.65
C LEU A 81 -7.44 2.00 -7.03
N PHE A 82 -7.44 2.33 -5.74
CA PHE A 82 -6.22 2.58 -4.97
C PHE A 82 -6.01 1.49 -3.94
N ASN A 83 -5.13 0.55 -4.23
CA ASN A 83 -4.69 -0.50 -3.32
C ASN A 83 -3.65 0.05 -2.34
N ASN A 84 -4.12 0.53 -1.21
CA ASN A 84 -3.28 1.12 -0.17
C ASN A 84 -3.16 0.22 1.07
N ALA A 85 -4.16 -0.62 1.35
CA ALA A 85 -4.14 -1.48 2.52
C ALA A 85 -2.92 -2.41 2.53
N ALA A 86 -2.16 -2.36 3.60
CA ALA A 86 -0.99 -3.19 3.81
C ALA A 86 -0.58 -3.15 5.28
N TYR A 87 0.22 -4.12 5.71
CA TYR A 87 0.96 -4.05 6.97
C TYR A 87 2.42 -4.46 6.75
N GLY A 88 3.26 -4.16 7.72
CA GLY A 88 4.66 -4.56 7.70
C GLY A 88 4.96 -5.53 8.83
N GLN A 89 5.56 -6.67 8.52
CA GLN A 89 6.08 -7.64 9.47
C GLN A 89 7.58 -7.42 9.62
N PRO A 90 8.05 -6.85 10.75
CA PRO A 90 9.47 -6.84 11.07
C PRO A 90 9.93 -8.23 11.52
N GLY A 91 11.19 -8.54 11.29
CA GLY A 91 11.86 -9.76 11.71
C GLY A 91 13.12 -10.02 10.90
N ALA A 92 14.15 -10.61 11.52
CA ALA A 92 15.27 -11.17 10.79
C ALA A 92 14.73 -12.34 9.92
N VAL A 93 15.29 -12.53 8.76
CA VAL A 93 14.73 -13.51 7.79
C VAL A 93 14.71 -14.92 8.36
N GLU A 94 15.73 -15.29 9.13
CA GLU A 94 15.83 -16.61 9.77
C GLU A 94 14.82 -16.82 10.92
N ASP A 95 14.33 -15.73 11.54
CA ASP A 95 13.32 -15.77 12.62
C ASP A 95 11.89 -15.79 12.09
N LEU A 96 11.70 -15.59 10.78
CA LEU A 96 10.37 -15.59 10.17
C LEU A 96 9.88 -17.02 9.97
N ALA A 97 9.03 -17.50 10.86
CA ALA A 97 8.33 -18.77 10.63
C ALA A 97 7.58 -18.71 9.27
N PRO A 98 7.51 -19.83 8.53
CA PRO A 98 6.88 -19.86 7.19
C PRO A 98 5.45 -19.30 7.15
N TRP A 99 4.66 -19.50 8.21
CA TRP A 99 3.29 -18.97 8.28
C TRP A 99 3.26 -17.44 8.42
N VAL A 100 4.26 -16.83 9.08
CA VAL A 100 4.39 -15.37 9.22
C VAL A 100 4.64 -14.73 7.85
N LEU A 101 5.57 -15.34 7.09
CA LEU A 101 5.86 -14.89 5.72
C LEU A 101 4.65 -15.06 4.81
N ARG A 102 3.95 -16.23 4.87
CA ARG A 102 2.71 -16.45 4.09
C ARG A 102 1.67 -15.37 4.40
N ARG A 103 1.43 -15.05 5.68
CA ARG A 103 0.47 -14.03 6.09
C ARG A 103 0.81 -12.64 5.54
N GLN A 104 2.11 -12.28 5.52
CA GLN A 104 2.56 -11.02 4.93
C GLN A 104 2.26 -10.97 3.43
N LEU A 105 2.53 -12.05 2.70
CA LEU A 105 2.27 -12.16 1.27
C LEU A 105 0.76 -12.24 0.99
N GLU A 106 0.01 -12.97 1.80
CA GLU A 106 -1.44 -13.09 1.66
C GLU A 106 -2.12 -11.71 1.65
N VAL A 107 -1.83 -10.89 2.64
CA VAL A 107 -2.44 -9.55 2.74
C VAL A 107 -1.91 -8.60 1.67
N ASN A 108 -0.57 -8.46 1.57
CA ASN A 108 0.02 -7.38 0.78
C ASN A 108 0.09 -7.67 -0.73
N VAL A 109 0.01 -8.94 -1.12
CA VAL A 109 0.17 -9.38 -2.51
C VAL A 109 -1.08 -10.09 -2.99
N ILE A 110 -1.40 -11.26 -2.42
CA ILE A 110 -2.45 -12.15 -2.93
C ILE A 110 -3.82 -11.49 -2.83
N GLY A 111 -4.20 -10.98 -1.66
CA GLY A 111 -5.48 -10.30 -1.47
C GLY A 111 -5.59 -9.01 -2.28
N THR A 112 -4.50 -8.23 -2.37
CA THR A 112 -4.44 -7.04 -3.23
C THR A 112 -4.61 -7.39 -4.71
N HIS A 113 -3.96 -8.46 -5.17
CA HIS A 113 -4.10 -9.00 -6.52
C HIS A 113 -5.52 -9.48 -6.79
N ALA A 114 -6.12 -10.27 -5.90
CA ALA A 114 -7.46 -10.79 -6.03
C ALA A 114 -8.51 -9.67 -6.19
N LEU A 115 -8.43 -8.62 -5.36
CA LEU A 115 -9.29 -7.45 -5.49
C LEU A 115 -9.08 -6.74 -6.83
N THR A 116 -7.83 -6.56 -7.25
CA THR A 116 -7.48 -5.92 -8.53
C THR A 116 -8.10 -6.69 -9.70
N CYS A 117 -7.92 -8.01 -9.74
CA CYS A 117 -8.50 -8.88 -10.77
C CYS A 117 -10.03 -8.82 -10.81
N SER A 118 -10.69 -8.67 -9.65
CA SER A 118 -12.14 -8.56 -9.58
C SER A 118 -12.69 -7.25 -10.16
N ILE A 119 -11.89 -6.18 -10.19
CA ILE A 119 -12.30 -4.86 -10.70
C ILE A 119 -11.95 -4.68 -12.20
N ILE A 120 -10.87 -5.27 -12.67
CA ILE A 120 -10.40 -5.12 -14.06
C ILE A 120 -11.48 -5.38 -15.13
N PRO A 121 -12.34 -6.42 -15.05
CA PRO A 121 -13.35 -6.67 -16.06
C PRO A 121 -14.28 -5.49 -16.31
N ALA A 122 -14.72 -4.81 -15.24
CA ALA A 122 -15.58 -3.64 -15.34
C ALA A 122 -14.86 -2.43 -15.97
N MET A 123 -13.56 -2.22 -15.65
CA MET A 123 -12.75 -1.20 -16.30
C MET A 123 -12.50 -1.53 -17.77
N ARG A 124 -12.24 -2.80 -18.09
CA ARG A 124 -12.00 -3.28 -19.47
C ARG A 124 -13.21 -3.08 -20.35
N ALA A 125 -14.43 -3.42 -19.87
CA ALA A 125 -15.69 -3.22 -20.61
C ALA A 125 -15.91 -1.75 -20.99
N ARG A 126 -15.37 -0.82 -20.21
CA ARG A 126 -15.47 0.63 -20.45
C ARG A 126 -14.27 1.22 -21.20
N MET A 127 -13.25 0.42 -21.49
CA MET A 127 -11.98 0.87 -22.06
C MET A 127 -11.38 2.06 -21.27
N ALA A 128 -11.56 2.10 -19.95
CA ALA A 128 -11.13 3.19 -19.09
C ALA A 128 -10.95 2.73 -17.66
N GLY A 129 -9.84 3.08 -17.03
CA GLY A 129 -9.57 2.78 -15.62
C GLY A 129 -8.23 3.31 -15.14
N ARG A 130 -8.10 3.43 -13.82
CA ARG A 130 -6.84 3.76 -13.14
C ARG A 130 -6.63 2.79 -12.00
N ILE A 131 -5.57 2.02 -12.05
CA ILE A 131 -5.15 1.13 -10.97
C ILE A 131 -3.88 1.73 -10.36
N VAL A 132 -3.93 2.05 -9.07
CA VAL A 132 -2.82 2.63 -8.34
C VAL A 132 -2.45 1.70 -7.19
N GLN A 133 -1.20 1.24 -7.17
CA GLN A 133 -0.67 0.37 -6.14
C GLN A 133 0.19 1.17 -5.17
N CYS A 134 -0.10 1.13 -3.87
CA CYS A 134 0.77 1.69 -2.85
C CYS A 134 1.90 0.72 -2.54
N SER A 135 3.01 0.92 -3.21
CA SER A 135 4.26 0.20 -2.97
C SER A 135 5.04 0.81 -1.79
N SER A 136 6.34 0.85 -1.87
CA SER A 136 7.25 1.43 -0.88
C SER A 136 8.63 1.63 -1.51
N VAL A 137 9.46 2.49 -0.91
CA VAL A 137 10.91 2.45 -1.14
C VAL A 137 11.49 1.06 -0.90
N LEU A 138 10.88 0.29 0.02
CA LEU A 138 11.24 -1.12 0.29
C LEU A 138 10.67 -2.13 -0.74
N GLY A 139 10.04 -1.67 -1.79
CA GLY A 139 9.78 -2.43 -3.03
C GLY A 139 10.90 -2.27 -4.05
N VAL A 140 11.81 -1.32 -3.82
CA VAL A 140 12.93 -1.01 -4.71
C VAL A 140 14.26 -1.42 -4.10
N VAL A 141 14.45 -1.22 -2.79
CA VAL A 141 15.66 -1.61 -2.04
C VAL A 141 15.29 -2.44 -0.82
N ALA A 142 16.19 -3.31 -0.37
CA ALA A 142 16.02 -4.11 0.83
C ALA A 142 16.56 -3.36 2.07
N ALA A 143 16.05 -3.72 3.25
CA ALA A 143 16.56 -3.26 4.53
C ALA A 143 16.59 -4.40 5.56
N PRO A 144 17.57 -4.43 6.49
CA PRO A 144 17.65 -5.45 7.51
C PRO A 144 16.38 -5.50 8.38
N HIS A 145 16.00 -6.68 8.84
CA HIS A 145 14.82 -6.94 9.66
C HIS A 145 13.48 -6.50 9.03
N ARG A 146 13.44 -6.40 7.69
CA ARG A 146 12.25 -6.05 6.91
C ARG A 146 11.98 -7.06 5.78
N GLY A 147 12.61 -8.24 5.83
CA GLY A 147 12.61 -9.21 4.74
C GLY A 147 11.22 -9.58 4.23
N ALA A 148 10.28 -9.92 5.11
CA ALA A 148 8.91 -10.26 4.71
C ALA A 148 8.20 -9.09 4.00
N TYR A 149 8.33 -7.87 4.53
CA TYR A 149 7.74 -6.67 3.93
C TYR A 149 8.39 -6.32 2.58
N CYS A 150 9.73 -6.35 2.52
CA CYS A 150 10.46 -6.15 1.27
C CYS A 150 10.00 -7.15 0.21
N ALA A 151 9.96 -8.43 0.51
CA ALA A 151 9.50 -9.47 -0.40
C ALA A 151 8.11 -9.18 -0.94
N SER A 152 7.16 -8.76 -0.07
CA SER A 152 5.81 -8.42 -0.48
C SER A 152 5.77 -7.20 -1.42
N LYS A 153 6.58 -6.18 -1.16
CA LYS A 153 6.58 -4.96 -2.00
C LYS A 153 7.33 -5.16 -3.31
N PHE A 154 8.42 -5.93 -3.34
CA PHE A 154 9.08 -6.35 -4.58
C PHE A 154 8.14 -7.18 -5.46
N ALA A 155 7.38 -8.11 -4.88
CA ALA A 155 6.38 -8.89 -5.61
C ALA A 155 5.28 -7.98 -6.20
N LEU A 156 4.80 -7.00 -5.43
CA LEU A 156 3.80 -6.02 -5.89
C LEU A 156 4.33 -5.16 -7.04
N GLU A 157 5.61 -4.73 -6.99
CA GLU A 157 6.26 -4.00 -8.08
C GLU A 157 6.28 -4.83 -9.37
N ALA A 158 6.74 -6.09 -9.29
CA ALA A 158 6.84 -6.97 -10.44
C ALA A 158 5.46 -7.26 -11.05
N LEU A 159 4.46 -7.62 -10.23
CA LEU A 159 3.08 -7.86 -10.70
C LEU A 159 2.48 -6.60 -11.34
N SER A 160 2.76 -5.43 -10.80
CA SER A 160 2.25 -4.17 -11.34
C SER A 160 2.88 -3.81 -12.69
N ASP A 161 4.18 -4.11 -12.88
CA ASP A 161 4.84 -3.91 -14.15
C ASP A 161 4.30 -4.86 -15.23
N CYS A 162 4.11 -6.14 -14.91
CA CYS A 162 3.49 -7.11 -15.82
C CYS A 162 2.07 -6.64 -16.19
N LEU A 163 1.25 -6.31 -15.20
CA LEU A 163 -0.13 -5.84 -15.41
C LEU A 163 -0.19 -4.58 -16.27
N ARG A 164 0.73 -3.66 -16.11
CA ARG A 164 0.82 -2.43 -16.92
C ARG A 164 1.09 -2.74 -18.40
N LEU A 165 1.97 -3.72 -18.66
CA LEU A 165 2.27 -4.17 -20.02
C LEU A 165 1.10 -4.92 -20.64
N GLU A 166 0.43 -5.79 -19.90
CA GLU A 166 -0.71 -6.61 -20.34
C GLU A 166 -1.96 -5.77 -20.59
N LEU A 167 -2.11 -4.64 -19.88
CA LEU A 167 -3.24 -3.72 -20.07
C LEU A 167 -2.96 -2.61 -21.09
N ALA A 168 -1.81 -2.64 -21.77
CA ALA A 168 -1.51 -1.67 -22.81
C ALA A 168 -2.59 -1.69 -23.92
N GLY A 169 -3.03 -0.51 -24.36
CA GLY A 169 -4.07 -0.37 -25.37
C GLY A 169 -5.51 -0.54 -24.89
N THR A 170 -5.73 -0.93 -23.63
CA THR A 170 -7.08 -1.14 -23.07
C THR A 170 -7.72 0.11 -22.45
N GLY A 171 -7.02 1.25 -22.44
CA GLY A 171 -7.48 2.46 -21.75
C GLY A 171 -7.30 2.43 -20.22
N ILE A 172 -6.81 1.31 -19.65
CA ILE A 172 -6.52 1.16 -18.22
C ILE A 172 -5.05 1.47 -17.97
N ALA A 173 -4.78 2.44 -17.09
CA ALA A 173 -3.42 2.76 -16.68
C ALA A 173 -3.11 2.20 -15.28
N VAL A 174 -1.92 1.61 -15.15
CA VAL A 174 -1.38 1.08 -13.87
C VAL A 174 -0.23 1.95 -13.41
N SER A 175 -0.28 2.39 -12.17
CA SER A 175 0.74 3.23 -11.52
C SER A 175 1.12 2.68 -10.16
N LEU A 176 2.37 2.88 -9.77
CA LEU A 176 2.89 2.59 -8.45
C LEU A 176 3.22 3.91 -7.73
N ILE A 177 2.79 4.03 -6.48
CA ILE A 177 3.28 5.09 -5.59
C ILE A 177 4.27 4.42 -4.64
N GLU A 178 5.47 4.99 -4.51
CA GLU A 178 6.59 4.44 -3.76
C GLU A 178 6.93 5.36 -2.57
N PRO A 179 6.18 5.29 -1.46
CA PRO A 179 6.48 6.10 -0.28
C PRO A 179 7.76 5.63 0.40
N GLY A 180 8.55 6.59 0.90
CA GLY A 180 9.51 6.33 1.96
C GLY A 180 8.87 6.53 3.34
N PRO A 181 9.54 7.14 4.32
CA PRO A 181 8.96 7.40 5.64
C PRO A 181 7.75 8.35 5.57
N ILE A 182 6.59 7.88 6.03
CA ILE A 182 5.34 8.66 6.12
C ILE A 182 4.80 8.57 7.56
N ARG A 183 4.27 9.67 8.11
CA ARG A 183 3.58 9.66 9.40
C ARG A 183 2.28 8.88 9.30
N SER A 184 2.17 7.78 10.04
CA SER A 184 0.97 6.93 10.05
C SER A 184 1.06 5.92 11.19
N ARG A 185 -0.05 5.26 11.52
CA ARG A 185 -0.10 4.12 12.44
C ARG A 185 0.54 2.83 11.89
N PHE A 186 1.18 2.90 10.72
CA PHE A 186 1.89 1.75 10.14
C PHE A 186 3.01 1.23 11.06
N VAL A 187 3.71 2.14 11.74
CA VAL A 187 4.79 1.79 12.69
C VAL A 187 4.22 1.04 13.89
N ASP A 188 3.09 1.51 14.45
CA ASP A 188 2.43 0.88 15.60
C ASP A 188 1.94 -0.53 15.25
N ASN A 189 1.34 -0.68 14.06
CA ASN A 189 0.91 -1.98 13.55
C ASN A 189 2.09 -2.94 13.30
N ALA A 190 3.23 -2.43 12.82
CA ALA A 190 4.44 -3.21 12.63
C ALA A 190 5.03 -3.66 13.98
N LEU A 191 5.03 -2.79 14.98
CA LEU A 191 5.46 -3.11 16.34
C LEU A 191 4.58 -4.23 16.95
N ALA A 192 3.27 -4.11 16.82
CA ALA A 192 2.34 -5.12 17.28
C ALA A 192 2.56 -6.47 16.58
N ALA A 193 2.79 -6.45 15.26
CA ALA A 193 3.08 -7.66 14.49
C ALA A 193 4.42 -8.33 14.90
N ALA A 194 5.46 -7.53 15.18
CA ALA A 194 6.72 -8.08 15.66
C ALA A 194 6.55 -8.80 16.99
N ARG A 195 5.89 -8.17 17.96
CA ARG A 195 5.65 -8.75 19.29
C ARG A 195 4.76 -10.00 19.25
N ALA A 196 3.81 -10.06 18.32
CA ALA A 196 2.89 -11.17 18.22
C ALA A 196 3.46 -12.40 17.50
N HIS A 197 4.43 -12.19 16.60
CA HIS A 197 4.80 -13.23 15.64
C HIS A 197 6.27 -13.64 15.67
N ILE A 198 7.14 -12.94 16.40
CA ILE A 198 8.57 -13.23 16.48
C ILE A 198 8.94 -13.62 17.92
N ASP A 199 9.64 -14.72 18.06
CA ASP A 199 10.31 -15.07 19.32
C ASP A 199 11.56 -14.21 19.47
N ILE A 200 11.36 -13.04 20.11
CA ILE A 200 12.39 -12.02 20.22
C ILE A 200 13.45 -12.44 21.26
N GLU A 201 13.04 -13.09 22.34
CA GLU A 201 13.93 -13.46 23.45
C GLU A 201 14.82 -14.67 23.09
N GLY A 202 14.26 -15.65 22.36
CA GLY A 202 14.99 -16.82 21.90
C GLY A 202 15.86 -16.58 20.68
N SER A 203 15.79 -15.42 20.04
CA SER A 203 16.56 -15.11 18.83
C SER A 203 18.01 -14.74 19.13
N VAL A 204 18.92 -15.15 18.25
CA VAL A 204 20.32 -14.67 18.22
C VAL A 204 20.39 -13.16 17.94
N HIS A 205 19.32 -12.58 17.42
CA HIS A 205 19.16 -11.14 17.18
C HIS A 205 18.50 -10.38 18.34
N ALA A 206 18.28 -10.98 19.51
CA ALA A 206 17.53 -10.39 20.63
C ALA A 206 17.97 -8.94 20.95
N ALA A 207 19.28 -8.72 21.11
CA ALA A 207 19.82 -7.39 21.40
C ALA A 207 19.48 -6.36 20.28
N ARG A 208 19.50 -6.79 19.02
CA ARG A 208 19.14 -5.94 17.88
C ARG A 208 17.65 -5.65 17.84
N TYR A 209 16.82 -6.63 18.18
CA TYR A 209 15.37 -6.42 18.28
C TYR A 209 15.03 -5.38 19.34
N GLN A 210 15.64 -5.41 20.51
CA GLN A 210 15.42 -4.40 21.55
C GLN A 210 15.70 -2.99 21.03
N GLN A 211 16.79 -2.81 20.27
CA GLN A 211 17.11 -1.51 19.67
C GLN A 211 16.07 -1.08 18.61
N ILE A 212 15.62 -2.00 17.77
CA ILE A 212 14.63 -1.75 16.73
C ILE A 212 13.28 -1.38 17.36
N LEU A 213 12.83 -2.16 18.35
CA LEU A 213 11.55 -1.93 19.03
C LEU A 213 11.56 -0.58 19.73
N ALA A 214 12.59 -0.29 20.51
CA ALA A 214 12.76 1.03 21.17
C ALA A 214 12.82 2.18 20.14
N GLY A 215 13.41 1.95 18.96
CA GLY A 215 13.40 2.92 17.88
C GLY A 215 12.00 3.16 17.30
N LEU A 216 11.23 2.10 17.11
CA LEU A 216 9.85 2.16 16.61
C LEU A 216 8.92 2.84 17.64
N GLU A 217 9.06 2.55 18.93
CA GLU A 217 8.30 3.18 20.04
C GLU A 217 8.52 4.69 20.08
N ARG A 218 9.72 5.16 19.78
CA ARG A 218 10.02 6.60 19.60
C ARG A 218 9.52 7.18 18.27
N GLY A 219 8.71 6.43 17.53
CA GLY A 219 8.15 6.85 16.24
C GLY A 219 9.06 6.65 15.03
N GLY A 220 10.18 5.91 15.18
CA GLY A 220 11.14 5.64 14.10
C GLY A 220 11.96 6.87 13.71
N LYS A 221 12.73 6.77 12.62
CA LYS A 221 13.51 7.89 12.09
C LYS A 221 12.57 9.02 11.63
N GLN A 222 12.80 10.23 12.13
CA GLN A 222 12.01 11.43 11.78
C GLN A 222 12.54 12.13 10.51
N THR A 223 13.79 11.88 10.16
CA THR A 223 14.43 12.50 8.98
C THR A 223 13.71 12.11 7.68
N PHE A 224 13.39 13.09 6.86
CA PHE A 224 12.65 12.93 5.59
C PHE A 224 11.24 12.35 5.72
N LYS A 225 10.67 12.32 6.92
CA LYS A 225 9.31 11.84 7.16
C LYS A 225 8.31 12.89 6.68
N LEU A 226 7.41 12.51 5.77
CA LEU A 226 6.36 13.38 5.24
C LEU A 226 5.00 13.01 5.82
N GLU A 227 4.05 13.93 5.70
CA GLU A 227 2.66 13.71 6.03
C GLU A 227 1.97 12.85 4.94
N PRO A 228 0.89 12.11 5.29
CA PRO A 228 0.14 11.27 4.35
C PRO A 228 -0.37 12.00 3.11
N GLU A 229 -0.62 13.30 3.22
CA GLU A 229 -1.07 14.18 2.14
C GLU A 229 -0.08 14.23 0.97
N ALA A 230 1.21 14.04 1.22
CA ALA A 230 2.20 13.96 0.16
C ALA A 230 1.97 12.76 -0.77
N VAL A 231 1.47 11.64 -0.22
CA VAL A 231 1.08 10.45 -0.99
C VAL A 231 -0.25 10.70 -1.70
N ALA A 232 -1.23 11.30 -1.00
CA ALA A 232 -2.51 11.65 -1.58
C ALA A 232 -2.37 12.59 -2.80
N ALA A 233 -1.44 13.53 -2.77
CA ALA A 233 -1.14 14.39 -3.92
C ALA A 233 -0.63 13.61 -5.15
N LYS A 234 0.16 12.54 -4.93
CA LYS A 234 0.58 11.64 -6.03
C LYS A 234 -0.57 10.80 -6.55
N LEU A 235 -1.45 10.34 -5.66
CA LEU A 235 -2.69 9.65 -6.06
C LEU A 235 -3.53 10.53 -6.97
N VAL A 236 -3.78 11.79 -6.60
CA VAL A 236 -4.53 12.74 -7.43
C VAL A 236 -3.95 12.81 -8.84
N HIS A 237 -2.63 12.99 -8.97
CA HIS A 237 -2.01 13.03 -10.29
C HIS A 237 -2.15 11.70 -11.04
N ALA A 238 -1.99 10.55 -10.36
CA ALA A 238 -2.10 9.23 -10.97
C ALA A 238 -3.50 8.96 -11.56
N VAL A 239 -4.57 9.45 -10.89
CA VAL A 239 -5.95 9.16 -11.31
C VAL A 239 -6.57 10.26 -12.19
N GLU A 240 -6.08 11.51 -12.11
CA GLU A 240 -6.66 12.62 -12.87
C GLU A 240 -5.85 13.01 -14.12
N SER A 241 -4.57 12.67 -14.17
CA SER A 241 -3.73 12.98 -15.31
C SER A 241 -4.17 12.22 -16.56
N ARG A 242 -4.15 12.90 -17.71
CA ARG A 242 -4.31 12.26 -19.02
C ARG A 242 -3.15 11.30 -19.35
N ARG A 243 -1.96 11.56 -18.79
CA ARG A 243 -0.75 10.75 -18.96
C ARG A 243 -0.14 10.44 -17.58
N PRO A 244 -0.73 9.49 -16.81
CA PRO A 244 -0.19 9.11 -15.51
C PRO A 244 1.20 8.49 -15.68
N ARG A 245 2.07 8.72 -14.70
CA ARG A 245 3.39 8.09 -14.67
C ARG A 245 3.25 6.66 -14.18
N ALA A 246 4.15 5.78 -14.63
CA ALA A 246 4.22 4.41 -14.11
C ALA A 246 4.62 4.38 -12.63
N ARG A 247 5.50 5.30 -12.19
CA ARG A 247 6.01 5.37 -10.81
C ARG A 247 6.00 6.78 -10.24
N TYR A 248 5.69 6.87 -8.95
CA TYR A 248 5.61 8.10 -8.16
C TYR A 248 6.40 7.93 -6.84
N PRO A 249 7.73 8.09 -6.84
CA PRO A 249 8.47 8.19 -5.58
C PRO A 249 8.03 9.44 -4.82
N VAL A 250 7.87 9.34 -3.48
CA VAL A 250 7.27 10.41 -2.69
C VAL A 250 8.28 11.17 -1.83
N THR A 251 9.21 10.46 -1.19
CA THR A 251 10.20 11.09 -0.29
C THR A 251 11.57 11.17 -0.94
N VAL A 252 12.46 12.01 -0.38
CA VAL A 252 13.86 12.08 -0.83
C VAL A 252 14.54 10.70 -0.84
N PRO A 253 14.42 9.86 0.21
CA PRO A 253 14.98 8.52 0.18
C PRO A 253 14.40 7.62 -0.94
N ALA A 254 13.12 7.76 -1.28
CA ALA A 254 12.52 6.97 -2.35
C ALA A 254 13.07 7.37 -3.73
N HIS A 255 13.24 8.66 -3.99
CA HIS A 255 13.89 9.14 -5.22
C HIS A 255 15.35 8.67 -5.29
N ALA A 256 16.11 8.83 -4.20
CA ALA A 256 17.51 8.43 -4.16
C ALA A 256 17.68 6.92 -4.35
N ALA A 257 16.86 6.10 -3.68
CA ALA A 257 16.92 4.63 -3.78
C ALA A 257 16.75 4.13 -5.22
N GLY A 258 15.78 4.68 -5.96
CA GLY A 258 15.53 4.32 -7.36
C GLY A 258 16.71 4.61 -8.30
N VAL A 259 17.42 5.68 -8.05
CA VAL A 259 18.62 6.06 -8.83
C VAL A 259 19.84 5.24 -8.38
N LEU A 260 20.10 5.21 -7.06
CA LEU A 260 21.29 4.56 -6.52
C LEU A 260 21.33 3.05 -6.82
N LYS A 261 20.17 2.37 -6.74
CA LYS A 261 20.08 0.93 -7.08
C LYS A 261 20.52 0.64 -8.52
N ARG A 262 20.35 1.56 -9.44
CA ARG A 262 20.74 1.40 -10.85
C ARG A 262 22.20 1.72 -11.11
N LEU A 263 22.81 2.56 -10.27
CA LEU A 263 24.16 3.07 -10.49
C LEU A 263 25.21 2.40 -9.59
N LEU A 264 24.84 1.94 -8.40
CA LEU A 264 25.80 1.43 -7.44
C LEU A 264 25.86 -0.11 -7.46
N PRO A 265 27.08 -0.68 -7.32
CA PRO A 265 27.27 -2.10 -7.05
C PRO A 265 26.58 -2.52 -5.74
N THR A 266 26.13 -3.78 -5.65
CA THR A 266 25.43 -4.35 -4.50
C THR A 266 26.12 -4.06 -3.17
N ARG A 267 27.43 -4.24 -3.08
CA ARG A 267 28.23 -3.98 -1.85
C ARG A 267 28.09 -2.55 -1.31
N TRP A 268 27.87 -1.56 -2.17
CA TRP A 268 27.67 -0.18 -1.76
C TRP A 268 26.24 0.05 -1.30
N MET A 269 25.28 -0.57 -1.98
CA MET A 269 23.88 -0.55 -1.55
C MET A 269 23.71 -1.20 -0.17
N ASP A 270 24.37 -2.34 0.09
CA ASP A 270 24.34 -3.02 1.38
C ASP A 270 24.90 -2.13 2.51
N LYS A 271 26.02 -1.43 2.26
CA LYS A 271 26.58 -0.48 3.23
C LYS A 271 25.62 0.69 3.55
N LEU A 272 24.85 1.16 2.57
CA LEU A 272 23.85 2.20 2.77
C LEU A 272 22.64 1.65 3.54
N ALA A 273 22.14 0.47 3.17
CA ALA A 273 21.01 -0.19 3.81
C ALA A 273 21.30 -0.56 5.28
N ALA A 274 22.52 -0.99 5.60
CA ALA A 274 22.94 -1.32 6.97
C ALA A 274 22.95 -0.12 7.92
N LYS A 275 23.13 1.09 7.42
CA LYS A 275 23.09 2.35 8.17
C LYS A 275 21.67 2.92 8.34
N GLY A 276 20.72 2.38 7.62
CA GLY A 276 19.32 2.80 7.56
C GLY A 276 18.48 2.15 8.63
#